data_5648baae978e655de7176ba5f6912301
#
_entry.id   5648baae978e655de7176ba5f6912301
#
_cell.length_a   1.000
_cell.length_b   1.000
_cell.length_c   1.000
_cell.angle_alpha   90.00
_cell.angle_beta   90.00
_cell.angle_gamma   90.00
#
_symmetry.space_group_name_H-M   'P 1'
#
loop_
_entity.id
_entity.type
_entity.pdbx_description
1 polymer ?
#
loop_
_entity_poly.entity_id
_entity_poly.type
_entity_poly.pdbx_seq_one_letter_code
_entity_poly.pdbx_strand_id
1 'polypeptide(L)'
;MKRLFLLVLIIIIGVSGLSAKDYYIYCTAESEDEVALIRFDGKTAHVEKRIPVGVWPVEIEGPHGITVSPDGDYWYLSMAHGLPYGHLYKYKTGTDEMVDRVELGLFPATMGISNATGLIYIVNFNLHGGHTEPSTVSIVDPEEMIEIDRVETGIMPHGSRLLNNGLKHYSVAMMSGMLYEIDAMTMQITRTLSTAPPKKIMNAHSGHNMKKMDHSNMKMGKNKRMSNKDKKGIAAMGKMAMAKMDHKMPPEKPTWVYPHPNDNLIYVVNNGTDNVVEIDVKKWEVVRTFKTDKAPYNCEVSQDGKYLVVTYKGAAKTGVWDLKTGKEVAKLKNSRKVTHGVVISPDSRYAFVSVEGIGKEPGAVE
;
A
#
# COMPACT_ATOMS: atom_id res chain seq x y z
N MET A 1 36.57 11.28 -75.48
CA MET A 1 35.92 12.06 -74.43
C MET A 1 34.94 11.15 -73.72
N LYS A 2 35.31 10.61 -72.54
CA LYS A 2 34.46 9.76 -71.73
C LYS A 2 33.77 10.68 -70.68
N ARG A 3 32.44 10.81 -70.73
CA ARG A 3 31.65 11.53 -69.70
C ARG A 3 31.40 10.61 -68.52
N LEU A 4 31.94 10.97 -67.38
CA LEU A 4 31.73 10.32 -66.08
C LEU A 4 30.39 10.88 -65.50
N PHE A 5 29.38 10.02 -65.40
CA PHE A 5 28.12 10.35 -64.67
C PHE A 5 28.33 10.06 -63.19
N LEU A 6 28.34 11.10 -62.38
CA LEU A 6 28.38 11.04 -60.96
C LEU A 6 26.94 10.82 -60.44
N LEU A 7 26.63 9.63 -59.96
CA LEU A 7 25.34 9.30 -59.35
C LEU A 7 25.38 9.76 -57.86
N VAL A 8 24.71 10.86 -57.52
CA VAL A 8 24.57 11.31 -56.14
C VAL A 8 23.39 10.54 -55.52
N LEU A 9 23.68 9.59 -54.65
CA LEU A 9 22.70 8.83 -53.85
C LEU A 9 22.32 9.68 -52.65
N ILE A 10 21.18 10.34 -52.68
CA ILE A 10 20.60 11.08 -51.54
C ILE A 10 19.95 10.02 -50.63
N ILE A 11 20.63 9.63 -49.53
CA ILE A 11 20.04 8.84 -48.45
C ILE A 11 19.15 9.80 -47.65
N ILE A 12 17.84 9.74 -47.88
CA ILE A 12 16.84 10.36 -47.01
C ILE A 12 16.75 9.45 -45.76
N ILE A 13 17.48 9.81 -44.71
CA ILE A 13 17.26 9.26 -43.37
C ILE A 13 15.93 9.84 -42.94
N GLY A 14 14.87 9.03 -43.11
CA GLY A 14 13.59 9.33 -42.50
C GLY A 14 13.78 9.31 -40.98
N VAL A 15 13.89 10.47 -40.38
CA VAL A 15 13.68 10.64 -38.95
C VAL A 15 12.19 10.30 -38.72
N SER A 16 11.91 9.02 -38.46
CA SER A 16 10.64 8.65 -37.87
C SER A 16 10.57 9.42 -36.55
N GLY A 17 9.82 10.51 -36.56
CA GLY A 17 9.51 11.28 -35.36
C GLY A 17 8.93 10.26 -34.37
N LEU A 18 9.67 9.94 -33.30
CA LEU A 18 9.13 9.29 -32.14
C LEU A 18 8.01 10.22 -31.67
N SER A 19 6.75 9.86 -32.02
CA SER A 19 5.59 10.51 -31.43
C SER A 19 5.76 10.43 -29.93
N ALA A 20 5.86 11.56 -29.27
CA ALA A 20 5.90 11.59 -27.81
C ALA A 20 4.64 10.89 -27.32
N LYS A 21 4.81 9.86 -26.47
CA LYS A 21 3.69 9.14 -25.89
C LYS A 21 3.15 10.00 -24.75
N ASP A 22 1.87 10.31 -24.80
CA ASP A 22 1.18 10.95 -23.68
C ASP A 22 0.88 9.93 -22.58
N TYR A 23 1.07 10.33 -21.34
CA TYR A 23 0.71 9.58 -20.14
C TYR A 23 -0.39 10.35 -19.42
N TYR A 24 -1.39 9.62 -18.96
CA TYR A 24 -2.51 10.16 -18.20
C TYR A 24 -2.49 9.58 -16.79
N ILE A 25 -2.56 10.45 -15.80
CA ILE A 25 -2.47 10.10 -14.39
C ILE A 25 -3.69 10.67 -13.68
N TYR A 26 -4.46 9.81 -13.01
CA TYR A 26 -5.45 10.25 -12.05
C TYR A 26 -4.78 10.41 -10.67
N CYS A 27 -4.99 11.54 -10.02
CA CYS A 27 -4.48 11.84 -8.69
C CYS A 27 -5.62 12.35 -7.79
N THR A 28 -5.83 11.68 -6.67
CA THR A 28 -6.85 12.06 -5.67
C THR A 28 -6.39 13.26 -4.85
N ALA A 29 -7.31 14.20 -4.59
CA ALA A 29 -7.15 15.34 -3.69
C ALA A 29 -8.11 15.17 -2.50
N GLU A 30 -7.68 14.41 -1.49
CA GLU A 30 -8.51 13.92 -0.38
C GLU A 30 -9.22 15.04 0.39
N SER A 31 -8.58 16.19 0.58
CA SER A 31 -9.15 17.33 1.31
C SER A 31 -10.02 18.27 0.46
N GLU A 32 -10.20 17.98 -0.82
CA GLU A 32 -10.96 18.85 -1.74
C GLU A 32 -12.07 18.11 -2.49
N ASP A 33 -12.28 16.81 -2.20
CA ASP A 33 -13.23 15.93 -2.90
C ASP A 33 -13.11 15.99 -4.43
N GLU A 34 -11.88 15.93 -4.90
CA GLU A 34 -11.53 16.11 -6.29
C GLU A 34 -10.54 15.06 -6.76
N VAL A 35 -10.63 14.68 -8.03
CA VAL A 35 -9.60 13.91 -8.73
C VAL A 35 -9.04 14.76 -9.86
N ALA A 36 -7.72 14.96 -9.86
CA ALA A 36 -7.04 15.62 -10.97
C ALA A 36 -6.66 14.61 -12.06
N LEU A 37 -7.06 14.84 -13.31
CA LEU A 37 -6.53 14.17 -14.47
C LEU A 37 -5.35 14.99 -14.99
N ILE A 38 -4.17 14.38 -14.97
CA ILE A 38 -2.91 15.01 -15.36
C ILE A 38 -2.42 14.35 -16.64
N ARG A 39 -2.03 15.15 -17.63
CA ARG A 39 -1.35 14.70 -18.83
C ARG A 39 0.13 15.05 -18.77
N PHE A 40 0.97 14.11 -19.16
CA PHE A 40 2.42 14.27 -19.30
C PHE A 40 2.87 13.81 -20.68
N ASP A 41 3.50 14.68 -21.47
CA ASP A 41 3.93 14.42 -22.84
C ASP A 41 5.37 13.89 -22.95
N GLY A 42 5.99 13.53 -21.83
CA GLY A 42 7.39 13.12 -21.73
C GLY A 42 8.35 14.27 -21.41
N LYS A 43 7.87 15.53 -21.34
CA LYS A 43 8.67 16.73 -21.03
C LYS A 43 7.95 17.64 -20.05
N THR A 44 6.68 17.89 -20.28
CA THR A 44 5.85 18.81 -19.48
C THR A 44 4.59 18.11 -19.00
N ALA A 45 4.17 18.44 -17.80
CA ALA A 45 2.91 17.96 -17.23
C ALA A 45 1.97 19.13 -16.97
N HIS A 46 0.67 18.91 -17.15
CA HIS A 46 -0.37 19.86 -16.77
C HIS A 46 -1.65 19.13 -16.34
N VAL A 47 -2.42 19.77 -15.48
CA VAL A 47 -3.75 19.28 -15.10
C VAL A 47 -4.70 19.58 -16.25
N GLU A 48 -5.22 18.54 -16.90
CA GLU A 48 -6.20 18.69 -17.98
C GLU A 48 -7.61 18.92 -17.44
N LYS A 49 -7.94 18.20 -16.35
CA LYS A 49 -9.30 18.24 -15.79
C LYS A 49 -9.23 18.07 -14.27
N ARG A 50 -10.10 18.79 -13.57
CA ARG A 50 -10.44 18.57 -12.18
C ARG A 50 -11.85 18.02 -12.11
N ILE A 51 -11.98 16.84 -11.49
CA ILE A 51 -13.22 16.06 -11.47
C ILE A 51 -13.74 16.09 -10.04
N PRO A 52 -14.82 16.85 -9.76
CA PRO A 52 -15.44 16.81 -8.45
C PRO A 52 -16.08 15.45 -8.23
N VAL A 53 -15.83 14.84 -7.07
CA VAL A 53 -16.24 13.46 -6.77
C VAL A 53 -17.10 13.34 -5.51
N GLY A 54 -17.11 14.35 -4.65
CA GLY A 54 -18.00 14.40 -3.49
C GLY A 54 -19.47 14.57 -3.88
N VAL A 55 -20.37 13.94 -3.16
CA VAL A 55 -21.85 14.08 -3.32
C VAL A 55 -22.47 14.95 -2.27
N TRP A 56 -21.83 15.16 -1.12
CA TRP A 56 -22.32 15.96 0.00
C TRP A 56 -21.67 17.34 0.02
N PRO A 57 -22.42 18.44 -0.17
CA PRO A 57 -21.82 19.77 -0.32
C PRO A 57 -21.25 20.36 0.99
N VAL A 58 -21.45 19.71 2.12
CA VAL A 58 -21.04 20.21 3.46
C VAL A 58 -20.04 19.30 4.17
N GLU A 59 -19.69 18.17 3.57
CA GLU A 59 -18.78 17.19 4.13
C GLU A 59 -17.64 16.92 3.15
N ILE A 60 -16.44 16.70 3.67
CA ILE A 60 -15.31 16.16 2.88
C ILE A 60 -15.41 14.65 2.96
N GLU A 61 -15.67 14.00 1.82
CA GLU A 61 -15.82 12.56 1.70
C GLU A 61 -14.50 11.85 1.47
N GLY A 62 -13.45 12.58 1.08
CA GLY A 62 -12.08 12.15 1.01
C GLY A 62 -11.79 11.06 0.00
N PRO A 63 -11.64 11.39 -1.30
CA PRO A 63 -11.18 10.44 -2.31
C PRO A 63 -9.75 9.95 -1.98
N HIS A 64 -9.56 8.63 -1.80
CA HIS A 64 -8.28 8.10 -1.31
C HIS A 64 -7.60 7.17 -2.31
N GLY A 65 -8.08 5.94 -2.49
CA GLY A 65 -7.52 4.98 -3.43
C GLY A 65 -8.18 5.07 -4.80
N ILE A 66 -7.39 4.87 -5.84
CA ILE A 66 -7.87 4.90 -7.22
C ILE A 66 -7.25 3.78 -8.04
N THR A 67 -8.02 3.18 -8.94
CA THR A 67 -7.55 2.19 -9.91
C THR A 67 -8.33 2.29 -11.21
N VAL A 68 -7.75 1.82 -12.31
CA VAL A 68 -8.39 1.78 -13.63
C VAL A 68 -8.67 0.33 -13.98
N SER A 69 -9.81 0.07 -14.63
CA SER A 69 -10.13 -1.29 -15.11
C SER A 69 -9.10 -1.77 -16.14
N PRO A 70 -8.85 -3.09 -16.25
CA PRO A 70 -7.85 -3.63 -17.19
C PRO A 70 -8.08 -3.24 -18.65
N ASP A 71 -9.34 -3.05 -19.08
CA ASP A 71 -9.73 -2.58 -20.40
C ASP A 71 -9.62 -1.06 -20.57
N GLY A 72 -9.43 -0.32 -19.47
CA GLY A 72 -9.38 1.14 -19.46
C GLY A 72 -10.74 1.83 -19.54
N ASP A 73 -11.83 1.10 -19.54
CA ASP A 73 -13.19 1.64 -19.74
C ASP A 73 -13.77 2.35 -18.54
N TYR A 74 -13.32 1.96 -17.33
CA TYR A 74 -13.76 2.51 -16.07
C TYR A 74 -12.60 2.81 -15.14
N TRP A 75 -12.80 3.73 -14.23
CA TRP A 75 -11.94 3.91 -13.07
C TRP A 75 -12.77 3.88 -11.79
N TYR A 76 -12.13 3.42 -10.73
CA TYR A 76 -12.77 3.19 -9.42
C TYR A 76 -12.07 4.00 -8.36
N LEU A 77 -12.86 4.56 -7.45
CA LEU A 77 -12.42 5.49 -6.43
C LEU A 77 -12.98 5.09 -5.07
N SER A 78 -12.11 4.93 -4.07
CA SER A 78 -12.58 4.83 -2.69
C SER A 78 -12.82 6.21 -2.09
N MET A 79 -14.02 6.40 -1.52
CA MET A 79 -14.39 7.57 -0.73
C MET A 79 -14.27 7.18 0.75
N ALA A 80 -13.26 7.75 1.43
CA ALA A 80 -12.77 7.22 2.69
C ALA A 80 -13.56 7.68 3.92
N HIS A 81 -14.08 8.91 3.92
CA HIS A 81 -14.61 9.58 5.13
C HIS A 81 -16.13 9.49 5.31
N GLY A 82 -16.86 8.75 4.52
CA GLY A 82 -18.29 8.59 4.66
C GLY A 82 -18.75 8.22 6.09
N LEU A 83 -19.90 8.71 6.52
CA LEU A 83 -20.53 8.38 7.80
C LEU A 83 -21.78 7.51 7.57
N PRO A 84 -21.89 6.32 8.24
CA PRO A 84 -20.89 5.68 9.11
C PRO A 84 -19.80 4.92 8.35
N TYR A 85 -19.98 4.69 7.04
CA TYR A 85 -19.12 3.86 6.19
C TYR A 85 -18.68 4.61 4.95
N GLY A 86 -17.57 4.19 4.36
CA GLY A 86 -17.10 4.71 3.08
C GLY A 86 -17.69 3.95 1.90
N HIS A 87 -17.30 4.35 0.69
CA HIS A 87 -17.86 3.83 -0.54
C HIS A 87 -16.79 3.52 -1.57
N LEU A 88 -17.11 2.65 -2.51
CA LEU A 88 -16.42 2.53 -3.79
C LEU A 88 -17.31 3.14 -4.87
N TYR A 89 -16.77 4.08 -5.64
CA TYR A 89 -17.44 4.72 -6.77
C TYR A 89 -16.86 4.20 -8.07
N LYS A 90 -17.72 4.02 -9.09
CA LYS A 90 -17.38 3.63 -10.46
C LYS A 90 -17.63 4.79 -11.40
N TYR A 91 -16.63 5.16 -12.17
CA TYR A 91 -16.68 6.24 -13.16
C TYR A 91 -16.38 5.73 -14.56
N LYS A 92 -17.01 6.31 -15.57
CA LYS A 92 -16.71 6.03 -16.97
C LYS A 92 -15.47 6.81 -17.39
N THR A 93 -14.45 6.14 -17.90
CA THR A 93 -13.23 6.79 -18.40
C THR A 93 -13.55 7.70 -19.60
N GLY A 94 -12.94 8.87 -19.63
CA GLY A 94 -13.11 9.89 -20.68
C GLY A 94 -14.23 10.88 -20.41
N THR A 95 -15.45 10.45 -20.04
CA THR A 95 -16.51 11.38 -19.60
C THR A 95 -16.32 11.77 -18.14
N ASP A 96 -15.77 10.85 -17.33
CA ASP A 96 -15.62 10.94 -15.88
C ASP A 96 -16.96 11.16 -15.15
N GLU A 97 -18.01 10.59 -15.71
CA GLU A 97 -19.33 10.54 -15.08
C GLU A 97 -19.40 9.35 -14.12
N MET A 98 -19.96 9.58 -12.93
CA MET A 98 -20.23 8.51 -11.97
C MET A 98 -21.32 7.60 -12.51
N VAL A 99 -21.00 6.30 -12.63
CA VAL A 99 -21.93 5.27 -13.14
C VAL A 99 -22.67 4.63 -11.99
N ASP A 100 -21.95 4.27 -10.91
CA ASP A 100 -22.53 3.53 -9.79
C ASP A 100 -21.64 3.64 -8.54
N ARG A 101 -22.14 3.15 -7.40
CA ARG A 101 -21.41 3.09 -6.14
C ARG A 101 -21.90 1.97 -5.23
N VAL A 102 -21.04 1.48 -4.36
CA VAL A 102 -21.37 0.52 -3.30
C VAL A 102 -20.79 0.97 -1.97
N GLU A 103 -21.56 0.78 -0.88
CA GLU A 103 -21.11 1.00 0.48
C GLU A 103 -20.17 -0.11 0.92
N LEU A 104 -19.06 0.27 1.59
CA LEU A 104 -18.03 -0.65 2.09
C LEU A 104 -17.87 -0.53 3.60
N GLY A 105 -16.72 -0.96 4.12
CA GLY A 105 -16.34 -0.77 5.52
C GLY A 105 -15.87 0.66 5.83
N LEU A 106 -15.33 0.84 7.04
CA LEU A 106 -14.82 2.13 7.50
C LEU A 106 -13.49 2.46 6.82
N PHE A 107 -13.43 3.63 6.21
CA PHE A 107 -12.26 4.18 5.54
C PHE A 107 -11.69 3.22 4.49
N PRO A 108 -12.41 2.94 3.39
CA PRO A 108 -11.85 2.19 2.28
C PRO A 108 -10.66 2.97 1.68
N ALA A 109 -9.51 2.31 1.57
CA ALA A 109 -8.25 2.93 1.19
C ALA A 109 -7.76 2.41 -0.17
N THR A 110 -6.74 1.55 -0.16
CA THR A 110 -6.14 1.06 -1.40
C THR A 110 -6.91 -0.11 -1.99
N MET A 111 -6.81 -0.27 -3.30
CA MET A 111 -7.51 -1.31 -4.03
C MET A 111 -6.68 -1.87 -5.19
N GLY A 112 -7.12 -3.00 -5.71
CA GLY A 112 -6.63 -3.59 -6.94
C GLY A 112 -7.67 -4.51 -7.57
N ILE A 113 -7.59 -4.69 -8.88
CA ILE A 113 -8.48 -5.55 -9.66
C ILE A 113 -7.75 -6.84 -9.99
N SER A 114 -8.39 -7.98 -9.74
CA SER A 114 -7.84 -9.28 -10.09
C SER A 114 -7.97 -9.54 -11.60
N ASN A 115 -6.85 -9.73 -12.28
CA ASN A 115 -6.85 -10.15 -13.69
C ASN A 115 -7.42 -11.56 -13.90
N ALA A 116 -7.52 -12.38 -12.83
CA ALA A 116 -8.05 -13.74 -12.92
C ALA A 116 -9.56 -13.80 -12.73
N THR A 117 -10.12 -12.97 -11.85
CA THR A 117 -11.54 -13.03 -11.48
C THR A 117 -12.33 -11.80 -11.90
N GLY A 118 -11.67 -10.68 -12.25
CA GLY A 118 -12.31 -9.40 -12.49
C GLY A 118 -12.71 -8.63 -11.22
N LEU A 119 -12.69 -9.28 -10.06
CA LEU A 119 -13.14 -8.70 -8.80
C LEU A 119 -12.18 -7.64 -8.26
N ILE A 120 -12.74 -6.64 -7.57
CA ILE A 120 -11.97 -5.57 -6.92
C ILE A 120 -11.79 -5.92 -5.45
N TYR A 121 -10.55 -5.81 -4.95
CA TYR A 121 -10.16 -6.00 -3.56
C TYR A 121 -9.83 -4.65 -2.95
N ILE A 122 -10.56 -4.23 -1.92
CA ILE A 122 -10.42 -2.92 -1.28
C ILE A 122 -10.16 -3.10 0.21
N VAL A 123 -9.08 -2.55 0.74
CA VAL A 123 -8.83 -2.57 2.18
C VAL A 123 -9.67 -1.50 2.88
N ASN A 124 -10.32 -1.86 3.97
CA ASN A 124 -11.00 -0.96 4.88
C ASN A 124 -10.01 -0.59 6.01
N PHE A 125 -9.36 0.56 5.88
CA PHE A 125 -8.25 0.95 6.77
C PHE A 125 -8.70 1.22 8.22
N ASN A 126 -9.98 1.58 8.40
CA ASN A 126 -10.59 1.85 9.70
C ASN A 126 -9.90 2.97 10.49
N LEU A 127 -9.40 4.01 9.80
CA LEU A 127 -8.67 5.11 10.44
C LEU A 127 -9.49 5.83 11.52
N HIS A 128 -10.79 5.98 11.30
CA HIS A 128 -11.70 6.69 12.21
C HIS A 128 -12.42 5.77 13.22
N GLY A 129 -12.13 4.47 13.19
CA GLY A 129 -12.70 3.49 14.10
C GLY A 129 -11.81 3.12 15.29
N GLY A 130 -12.01 1.94 15.83
CA GLY A 130 -11.21 1.40 16.93
C GLY A 130 -9.87 0.85 16.45
N HIS A 131 -8.76 1.51 16.80
CA HIS A 131 -7.40 1.11 16.39
C HIS A 131 -6.87 -0.15 17.12
N THR A 132 -7.73 -0.84 17.85
CA THR A 132 -7.39 -2.07 18.58
C THR A 132 -8.06 -3.31 18.01
N GLU A 133 -8.94 -3.13 17.03
CA GLU A 133 -9.73 -4.20 16.45
C GLU A 133 -9.31 -4.50 15.01
N PRO A 134 -9.36 -5.75 14.56
CA PRO A 134 -9.14 -6.13 13.18
C PRO A 134 -10.11 -5.38 12.26
N SER A 135 -9.67 -5.13 11.05
CA SER A 135 -10.50 -4.63 9.97
C SER A 135 -10.44 -5.58 8.77
N THR A 136 -10.91 -5.16 7.61
CA THR A 136 -11.28 -6.09 6.56
C THR A 136 -10.73 -5.68 5.19
N VAL A 137 -10.78 -6.62 4.26
CA VAL A 137 -10.70 -6.42 2.81
C VAL A 137 -12.07 -6.73 2.23
N SER A 138 -12.72 -5.75 1.62
CA SER A 138 -13.96 -5.93 0.85
C SER A 138 -13.64 -6.47 -0.54
N ILE A 139 -14.49 -7.36 -1.05
CA ILE A 139 -14.39 -7.95 -2.38
C ILE A 139 -15.66 -7.57 -3.13
N VAL A 140 -15.50 -6.82 -4.22
CA VAL A 140 -16.61 -6.22 -4.98
C VAL A 140 -16.64 -6.77 -6.39
N ASP A 141 -17.83 -7.12 -6.83
CA ASP A 141 -18.13 -7.35 -8.24
C ASP A 141 -18.29 -5.99 -8.94
N PRO A 142 -17.40 -5.62 -9.89
CA PRO A 142 -17.46 -4.32 -10.55
C PRO A 142 -18.55 -4.20 -11.62
N GLU A 143 -19.14 -5.31 -12.06
CA GLU A 143 -20.25 -5.30 -13.03
C GLU A 143 -21.55 -4.90 -12.34
N GLU A 144 -21.89 -5.58 -11.24
CA GLU A 144 -23.11 -5.36 -10.47
C GLU A 144 -22.95 -4.29 -9.37
N MET A 145 -21.72 -3.84 -9.11
CA MET A 145 -21.37 -2.92 -8.00
C MET A 145 -21.92 -3.38 -6.64
N ILE A 146 -21.69 -4.65 -6.33
CA ILE A 146 -22.07 -5.26 -5.04
C ILE A 146 -20.84 -5.82 -4.32
N GLU A 147 -20.82 -5.69 -3.00
CA GLU A 147 -19.85 -6.38 -2.15
C GLU A 147 -20.29 -7.83 -2.00
N ILE A 148 -19.47 -8.77 -2.52
CA ILE A 148 -19.78 -10.21 -2.53
C ILE A 148 -19.15 -10.95 -1.36
N ASP A 149 -18.07 -10.41 -0.78
CA ASP A 149 -17.45 -10.97 0.42
C ASP A 149 -16.64 -9.91 1.17
N ARG A 150 -16.33 -10.17 2.44
CA ARG A 150 -15.54 -9.31 3.31
C ARG A 150 -14.64 -10.15 4.20
N VAL A 151 -13.34 -10.13 3.91
CA VAL A 151 -12.32 -10.94 4.60
C VAL A 151 -11.73 -10.14 5.76
N GLU A 152 -11.85 -10.65 7.00
CA GLU A 152 -11.18 -10.05 8.15
C GLU A 152 -9.66 -10.24 8.04
N THR A 153 -8.91 -9.16 8.23
CA THR A 153 -7.45 -9.13 8.26
C THR A 153 -6.96 -8.55 9.60
N GLY A 154 -5.79 -7.94 9.64
CA GLY A 154 -5.29 -7.38 10.90
C GLY A 154 -5.77 -5.96 11.20
N ILE A 155 -5.16 -5.35 12.19
CA ILE A 155 -5.51 -4.02 12.68
C ILE A 155 -4.89 -2.97 11.74
N MET A 156 -5.72 -2.04 11.24
CA MET A 156 -5.36 -0.99 10.29
C MET A 156 -4.67 -1.56 9.03
N PRO A 157 -5.35 -2.38 8.22
CA PRO A 157 -4.85 -2.77 6.92
C PRO A 157 -4.81 -1.54 6.01
N HIS A 158 -3.69 -1.34 5.28
CA HIS A 158 -3.53 -0.12 4.48
C HIS A 158 -3.14 -0.41 3.04
N GLY A 159 -1.93 -0.86 2.80
CA GLY A 159 -1.45 -1.17 1.46
C GLY A 159 -1.88 -2.55 0.99
N SER A 160 -2.37 -2.65 -0.23
CA SER A 160 -2.75 -3.91 -0.84
C SER A 160 -2.47 -3.96 -2.33
N ARG A 161 -2.12 -5.14 -2.83
CA ARG A 161 -1.94 -5.41 -4.27
C ARG A 161 -2.19 -6.89 -4.57
N LEU A 162 -2.55 -7.15 -5.81
CA LEU A 162 -2.62 -8.52 -6.35
C LEU A 162 -1.32 -8.88 -7.08
N LEU A 163 -0.99 -10.17 -7.16
CA LEU A 163 -0.03 -10.65 -8.15
C LEU A 163 -0.51 -10.32 -9.57
N ASN A 164 0.42 -10.22 -10.52
CA ASN A 164 0.05 -9.90 -11.91
C ASN A 164 -0.85 -10.97 -12.54
N ASN A 165 -0.74 -12.22 -12.10
CA ASN A 165 -1.66 -13.29 -12.52
C ASN A 165 -3.06 -13.18 -11.90
N GLY A 166 -3.28 -12.27 -10.94
CA GLY A 166 -4.55 -12.03 -10.29
C GLY A 166 -5.01 -13.09 -9.29
N LEU A 167 -4.24 -14.16 -9.05
CA LEU A 167 -4.68 -15.29 -8.22
C LEU A 167 -4.49 -15.10 -6.71
N LYS A 168 -3.65 -14.14 -6.30
CA LYS A 168 -3.38 -13.85 -4.90
C LYS A 168 -3.43 -12.36 -4.64
N HIS A 169 -4.15 -11.98 -3.61
CA HIS A 169 -4.19 -10.64 -3.07
C HIS A 169 -3.36 -10.57 -1.78
N TYR A 170 -2.58 -9.53 -1.65
CA TYR A 170 -1.78 -9.25 -0.46
C TYR A 170 -2.27 -7.98 0.22
N SER A 171 -2.40 -8.04 1.55
CA SER A 171 -2.74 -6.89 2.39
C SER A 171 -1.78 -6.82 3.58
N VAL A 172 -1.30 -5.63 3.91
CA VAL A 172 -0.47 -5.40 5.10
C VAL A 172 -1.25 -4.63 6.15
N ALA A 173 -1.18 -5.08 7.41
CA ALA A 173 -1.85 -4.45 8.54
C ALA A 173 -0.82 -3.75 9.44
N MET A 174 -0.88 -2.42 9.49
CA MET A 174 0.12 -1.55 10.14
C MET A 174 0.31 -1.87 11.62
N MET A 175 -0.78 -2.01 12.35
CA MET A 175 -0.76 -2.19 13.80
C MET A 175 -0.59 -3.65 14.20
N SER A 176 -0.76 -4.59 13.28
CA SER A 176 -0.48 -6.01 13.48
C SER A 176 0.95 -6.40 13.07
N GLY A 177 1.65 -5.59 12.27
CA GLY A 177 2.98 -5.92 11.73
C GLY A 177 2.97 -7.13 10.78
N MET A 178 1.84 -7.40 10.14
CA MET A 178 1.59 -8.63 9.40
C MET A 178 1.26 -8.37 7.94
N LEU A 179 1.65 -9.32 7.11
CA LEU A 179 1.23 -9.51 5.73
C LEU A 179 0.21 -10.67 5.68
N TYR A 180 -0.86 -10.48 4.95
CA TYR A 180 -1.92 -11.46 4.68
C TYR A 180 -1.95 -11.80 3.19
N GLU A 181 -2.02 -13.08 2.86
CA GLU A 181 -2.28 -13.57 1.50
C GLU A 181 -3.71 -14.10 1.45
N ILE A 182 -4.51 -13.57 0.52
CA ILE A 182 -5.88 -14.01 0.23
C ILE A 182 -5.87 -14.67 -1.15
N ASP A 183 -6.42 -15.86 -1.24
CA ASP A 183 -6.65 -16.54 -2.52
C ASP A 183 -7.82 -15.90 -3.25
N ALA A 184 -7.60 -15.44 -4.49
CA ALA A 184 -8.61 -14.70 -5.22
C ALA A 184 -9.77 -15.57 -5.76
N MET A 185 -9.59 -16.87 -5.82
CA MET A 185 -10.66 -17.80 -6.27
C MET A 185 -11.56 -18.24 -5.11
N THR A 186 -10.99 -18.41 -3.91
CA THR A 186 -11.74 -18.88 -2.73
C THR A 186 -12.08 -17.77 -1.74
N MET A 187 -11.50 -16.57 -1.91
CA MET A 187 -11.67 -15.40 -1.04
C MET A 187 -11.25 -15.68 0.41
N GLN A 188 -10.32 -16.62 0.63
CA GLN A 188 -9.88 -17.03 1.96
C GLN A 188 -8.42 -16.66 2.20
N ILE A 189 -8.08 -16.33 3.46
CA ILE A 189 -6.69 -16.18 3.88
C ILE A 189 -6.01 -17.54 3.80
N THR A 190 -4.93 -17.63 3.02
CA THR A 190 -4.14 -18.85 2.88
C THR A 190 -2.89 -18.84 3.74
N ARG A 191 -2.29 -17.69 3.94
CA ARG A 191 -1.04 -17.55 4.71
C ARG A 191 -0.93 -16.17 5.34
N THR A 192 -0.15 -16.09 6.42
CA THR A 192 0.24 -14.83 7.05
C THR A 192 1.74 -14.84 7.32
N LEU A 193 2.37 -13.66 7.33
CA LEU A 193 3.79 -13.52 7.60
C LEU A 193 4.04 -12.23 8.40
N SER A 194 4.91 -12.31 9.43
CA SER A 194 5.44 -11.11 10.06
C SER A 194 6.36 -10.36 9.09
N THR A 195 6.21 -9.05 8.99
CA THR A 195 7.04 -8.21 8.12
C THR A 195 8.38 -7.82 8.76
N ALA A 196 8.64 -8.33 9.97
CA ALA A 196 9.92 -8.12 10.66
C ALA A 196 11.08 -8.71 9.85
N PRO A 197 12.18 -7.96 9.65
CA PRO A 197 13.40 -8.51 9.08
C PRO A 197 13.90 -9.69 9.93
N PRO A 198 14.50 -10.74 9.30
CA PRO A 198 15.03 -11.86 10.05
C PRO A 198 16.10 -11.38 11.03
N LYS A 199 16.00 -11.80 12.28
CA LYS A 199 17.02 -11.51 13.30
C LYS A 199 18.33 -12.14 12.82
N LYS A 200 19.37 -11.32 12.61
CA LYS A 200 20.74 -11.85 12.44
C LYS A 200 21.03 -12.72 13.66
N ILE A 201 21.23 -14.01 13.48
CA ILE A 201 21.80 -14.89 14.51
C ILE A 201 23.21 -14.36 14.71
N MET A 202 23.39 -13.50 15.71
CA MET A 202 24.73 -13.19 16.20
C MET A 202 25.23 -14.48 16.82
N ASN A 203 26.18 -15.15 16.17
CA ASN A 203 26.94 -16.23 16.81
C ASN A 203 27.66 -15.59 18.00
N ALA A 204 27.05 -15.71 19.18
CA ALA A 204 27.61 -15.32 20.44
C ALA A 204 28.64 -16.40 20.84
N HIS A 205 29.86 -16.28 20.35
CA HIS A 205 31.02 -16.81 21.05
C HIS A 205 31.48 -15.75 22.04
N SER A 206 30.84 -15.73 23.22
CA SER A 206 31.44 -15.22 24.44
C SER A 206 30.74 -15.89 25.62
N GLY A 207 31.51 -16.80 26.26
CA GLY A 207 31.06 -17.47 27.47
C GLY A 207 30.75 -16.46 28.57
N HIS A 208 29.54 -16.48 29.05
CA HIS A 208 29.19 -15.92 30.36
C HIS A 208 28.50 -17.01 31.19
N ASN A 209 29.15 -17.38 32.26
CA ASN A 209 28.68 -18.28 33.31
C ASN A 209 27.31 -17.88 33.81
N MET A 210 26.29 -18.72 33.53
CA MET A 210 25.03 -18.63 34.24
C MET A 210 25.20 -19.22 35.64
N LYS A 211 25.15 -18.37 36.67
CA LYS A 211 24.92 -18.80 38.05
C LYS A 211 23.52 -19.40 38.12
N LYS A 212 23.45 -20.68 38.54
CA LYS A 212 22.23 -21.40 38.93
C LYS A 212 21.52 -20.60 40.02
N MET A 213 20.27 -20.21 39.81
CA MET A 213 19.37 -19.76 40.86
C MET A 213 18.73 -21.01 41.49
N ASP A 214 18.90 -21.11 42.81
CA ASP A 214 18.37 -22.17 43.68
C ASP A 214 16.89 -21.88 43.99
N HIS A 215 16.01 -22.82 43.63
CA HIS A 215 14.56 -22.77 43.90
C HIS A 215 14.16 -23.61 45.13
N SER A 216 14.77 -23.37 46.25
CA SER A 216 14.31 -23.99 47.52
C SER A 216 13.82 -22.89 48.45
N ASN A 217 12.52 -22.55 48.40
CA ASN A 217 11.71 -22.07 49.54
C ASN A 217 10.37 -21.43 49.02
N MET A 218 9.40 -22.29 48.69
CA MET A 218 8.01 -21.85 48.67
C MET A 218 7.22 -22.65 49.72
N LYS A 219 6.93 -22.01 50.85
CA LYS A 219 6.00 -22.52 51.85
C LYS A 219 4.56 -22.30 51.41
N MET A 220 3.78 -23.40 51.31
CA MET A 220 2.33 -23.37 51.16
C MET A 220 1.64 -22.79 52.40
N GLY A 221 0.84 -21.73 52.19
CA GLY A 221 -0.06 -21.18 53.20
C GLY A 221 -1.49 -21.71 53.04
N LYS A 222 -2.07 -22.14 54.11
CA LYS A 222 -3.36 -22.85 54.26
C LYS A 222 -4.58 -21.96 53.92
N ASN A 223 -5.62 -22.62 53.35
CA ASN A 223 -6.97 -22.13 53.07
C ASN A 223 -7.62 -21.32 54.19
N LYS A 224 -8.17 -20.15 53.85
CA LYS A 224 -9.22 -19.47 54.63
C LYS A 224 -10.47 -19.28 53.76
N ARG A 225 -11.64 -19.70 54.33
CA ARG A 225 -12.97 -19.55 53.74
C ARG A 225 -13.29 -18.07 53.46
N MET A 226 -13.84 -17.79 52.27
CA MET A 226 -14.29 -16.47 51.84
C MET A 226 -15.59 -16.04 52.52
N SER A 227 -15.66 -14.80 52.95
CA SER A 227 -16.82 -14.12 53.49
C SER A 227 -17.56 -13.27 52.48
N ASN A 228 -18.86 -13.02 52.67
CA ASN A 228 -19.84 -12.40 51.80
C ASN A 228 -19.61 -10.88 51.46
N LYS A 229 -18.39 -10.36 51.59
CA LYS A 229 -18.05 -8.99 51.21
C LYS A 229 -17.47 -8.81 49.80
N ASP A 230 -17.26 -9.90 49.05
CA ASP A 230 -16.45 -9.89 47.82
C ASP A 230 -17.27 -9.74 46.52
N LYS A 231 -18.60 -9.56 46.57
CA LYS A 231 -19.43 -9.34 45.36
C LYS A 231 -19.24 -8.00 44.62
N LYS A 232 -18.54 -7.05 45.24
CA LYS A 232 -18.12 -5.80 44.57
C LYS A 232 -16.76 -5.87 43.89
N GLY A 233 -15.96 -6.93 44.16
CA GLY A 233 -14.64 -7.12 43.57
C GLY A 233 -14.64 -7.70 42.16
N ILE A 234 -15.67 -8.44 41.76
CA ILE A 234 -15.71 -9.15 40.47
C ILE A 234 -15.89 -8.20 39.31
N ALA A 235 -16.64 -7.10 39.49
CA ALA A 235 -16.78 -6.02 38.45
C ALA A 235 -15.52 -5.16 38.31
N ALA A 236 -14.67 -5.05 39.34
CA ALA A 236 -13.40 -4.36 39.29
C ALA A 236 -12.28 -5.22 38.70
N MET A 237 -12.31 -6.54 38.91
CA MET A 237 -11.34 -7.48 38.31
C MET A 237 -11.51 -7.61 36.79
N GLY A 238 -12.75 -7.54 36.27
CA GLY A 238 -12.99 -7.55 34.84
C GLY A 238 -12.40 -6.29 34.12
N LYS A 239 -12.40 -5.13 34.79
CA LYS A 239 -11.77 -3.92 34.25
C LYS A 239 -10.24 -3.87 34.43
N MET A 240 -9.68 -4.58 35.44
CA MET A 240 -8.23 -4.66 35.63
C MET A 240 -7.57 -5.76 34.80
N ALA A 241 -8.28 -6.82 34.39
CA ALA A 241 -7.76 -7.81 33.46
C ALA A 241 -7.65 -7.31 32.02
N MET A 242 -8.48 -6.34 31.61
CA MET A 242 -8.32 -5.65 30.31
C MET A 242 -7.22 -4.59 30.26
N ALA A 243 -6.69 -4.17 31.41
CA ALA A 243 -5.70 -3.08 31.50
C ALA A 243 -4.23 -3.52 31.47
N LYS A 244 -3.94 -4.80 31.22
CA LYS A 244 -2.56 -5.32 31.16
C LYS A 244 -2.31 -6.34 30.05
N MET A 245 -2.96 -6.22 28.90
CA MET A 245 -2.34 -6.64 27.65
C MET A 245 -1.61 -5.41 27.11
N ASP A 246 -0.39 -5.24 27.54
CA ASP A 246 0.60 -4.36 26.91
C ASP A 246 0.96 -5.01 25.56
N HIS A 247 0.02 -4.95 24.59
CA HIS A 247 0.30 -5.29 23.21
C HIS A 247 1.22 -4.18 22.70
N LYS A 248 2.51 -4.36 22.99
CA LYS A 248 3.56 -3.56 22.37
C LYS A 248 3.40 -3.72 20.87
N MET A 249 2.82 -2.69 20.27
CA MET A 249 2.59 -2.68 18.82
C MET A 249 3.88 -3.03 18.08
N PRO A 250 3.80 -3.89 17.05
CA PRO A 250 4.98 -4.22 16.26
C PRO A 250 5.65 -2.96 15.75
N PRO A 251 6.97 -2.85 15.87
CA PRO A 251 7.70 -1.64 15.47
C PRO A 251 7.69 -1.42 13.96
N GLU A 252 7.43 -2.46 13.16
CA GLU A 252 7.53 -2.45 11.70
C GLU A 252 6.54 -1.49 11.06
N LYS A 253 5.28 -1.49 11.48
CA LYS A 253 4.19 -0.70 10.92
C LYS A 253 4.17 -0.76 9.38
N PRO A 254 3.93 -1.93 8.77
CA PRO A 254 3.93 -2.05 7.33
C PRO A 254 2.80 -1.21 6.71
N THR A 255 3.16 -0.36 5.74
CA THR A 255 2.22 0.56 5.08
C THR A 255 1.87 0.16 3.66
N TRP A 256 2.73 -0.58 2.98
CA TRP A 256 2.53 -0.93 1.58
C TRP A 256 3.06 -2.31 1.24
N VAL A 257 2.46 -2.93 0.23
CA VAL A 257 2.94 -4.16 -0.41
C VAL A 257 2.86 -3.99 -1.93
N TYR A 258 3.87 -4.46 -2.64
CA TYR A 258 3.88 -4.46 -4.10
C TYR A 258 4.55 -5.73 -4.66
N PRO A 259 3.94 -6.45 -5.62
CA PRO A 259 4.51 -7.63 -6.24
C PRO A 259 5.56 -7.25 -7.29
N HIS A 260 6.54 -8.12 -7.49
CA HIS A 260 7.42 -8.07 -8.64
C HIS A 260 6.66 -8.57 -9.90
N PRO A 261 6.90 -8.03 -11.10
CA PRO A 261 6.20 -8.45 -12.32
C PRO A 261 6.25 -9.94 -12.66
N ASN A 262 7.23 -10.69 -12.13
CA ASN A 262 7.33 -12.13 -12.33
C ASN A 262 6.57 -12.98 -11.30
N ASP A 263 5.83 -12.36 -10.37
CA ASP A 263 5.03 -13.00 -9.31
C ASP A 263 5.81 -13.89 -8.31
N ASN A 264 7.15 -13.87 -8.34
CA ASN A 264 7.96 -14.68 -7.43
C ASN A 264 8.37 -13.95 -6.15
N LEU A 265 8.33 -12.63 -6.17
CA LEU A 265 8.75 -11.75 -5.08
C LEU A 265 7.67 -10.71 -4.79
N ILE A 266 7.57 -10.31 -3.53
CA ILE A 266 6.79 -9.15 -3.09
C ILE A 266 7.64 -8.28 -2.18
N TYR A 267 7.39 -6.97 -2.22
CA TYR A 267 8.07 -5.96 -1.42
C TYR A 267 7.11 -5.38 -0.41
N VAL A 268 7.49 -5.36 0.86
CA VAL A 268 6.69 -4.76 1.93
C VAL A 268 7.45 -3.59 2.55
N VAL A 269 6.80 -2.44 2.57
CA VAL A 269 7.35 -1.20 3.14
C VAL A 269 7.03 -1.15 4.63
N ASN A 270 8.06 -1.17 5.47
CA ASN A 270 7.97 -1.04 6.93
C ASN A 270 8.28 0.41 7.34
N ASN A 271 7.24 1.20 7.52
CA ASN A 271 7.33 2.62 7.89
C ASN A 271 8.02 2.85 9.23
N GLY A 272 7.74 1.98 10.20
CA GLY A 272 8.22 2.16 11.58
C GLY A 272 9.68 1.76 11.81
N THR A 273 10.30 1.00 10.89
CA THR A 273 11.68 0.50 11.02
C THR A 273 12.58 0.91 9.87
N ASP A 274 12.15 1.87 9.04
CA ASP A 274 12.92 2.47 7.96
C ASP A 274 13.54 1.45 7.01
N ASN A 275 12.70 0.51 6.53
CA ASN A 275 13.15 -0.50 5.56
C ASN A 275 12.03 -0.99 4.64
N VAL A 276 12.45 -1.64 3.56
CA VAL A 276 11.60 -2.48 2.71
C VAL A 276 12.12 -3.91 2.84
N VAL A 277 11.23 -4.88 3.04
CA VAL A 277 11.57 -6.29 2.99
C VAL A 277 11.11 -6.90 1.67
N GLU A 278 11.95 -7.75 1.11
CA GLU A 278 11.65 -8.58 -0.05
C GLU A 278 11.31 -9.99 0.44
N ILE A 279 10.19 -10.50 0.01
CA ILE A 279 9.64 -11.78 0.41
C ILE A 279 9.56 -12.69 -0.82
N ASP A 280 10.10 -13.89 -0.69
CA ASP A 280 9.93 -14.96 -1.68
C ASP A 280 8.53 -15.57 -1.52
N VAL A 281 7.69 -15.46 -2.55
CA VAL A 281 6.29 -15.91 -2.52
C VAL A 281 6.19 -17.42 -2.32
N LYS A 282 7.10 -18.21 -2.92
CA LYS A 282 7.09 -19.66 -2.82
C LYS A 282 7.57 -20.16 -1.46
N LYS A 283 8.68 -19.61 -0.96
CA LYS A 283 9.25 -19.99 0.34
C LYS A 283 8.48 -19.40 1.52
N TRP A 284 7.77 -18.29 1.27
CA TRP A 284 7.03 -17.52 2.27
C TRP A 284 7.91 -17.02 3.42
N GLU A 285 9.02 -16.40 3.04
CA GLU A 285 10.00 -15.86 3.98
C GLU A 285 10.64 -14.57 3.45
N VAL A 286 11.12 -13.72 4.37
CA VAL A 286 11.90 -12.53 4.03
C VAL A 286 13.29 -12.98 3.57
N VAL A 287 13.63 -12.67 2.32
CA VAL A 287 14.92 -13.06 1.70
C VAL A 287 15.92 -11.91 1.63
N ARG A 288 15.46 -10.65 1.63
CA ARG A 288 16.32 -9.47 1.57
C ARG A 288 15.68 -8.29 2.30
N THR A 289 16.50 -7.37 2.80
CA THR A 289 16.07 -6.14 3.43
C THR A 289 16.82 -4.96 2.85
N PHE A 290 16.10 -3.92 2.43
CA PHE A 290 16.61 -2.65 1.95
C PHE A 290 16.48 -1.62 3.07
N LYS A 291 17.58 -1.07 3.54
CA LYS A 291 17.55 0.02 4.54
C LYS A 291 17.29 1.34 3.84
N THR A 292 16.14 1.92 4.08
CA THR A 292 15.69 3.15 3.44
C THR A 292 16.04 4.41 4.22
N ASP A 293 15.69 5.56 3.67
CA ASP A 293 15.57 6.81 4.43
C ASP A 293 14.31 6.77 5.32
N LYS A 294 14.07 7.81 6.12
CA LYS A 294 13.11 7.79 7.22
C LYS A 294 11.65 7.66 6.77
N ALA A 295 10.93 6.77 7.46
CA ALA A 295 9.50 6.50 7.31
C ALA A 295 9.09 6.27 5.85
N PRO A 296 9.59 5.20 5.19
CA PRO A 296 9.13 4.82 3.87
C PRO A 296 7.61 4.54 3.93
N TYR A 297 6.89 4.83 2.85
CA TYR A 297 5.43 4.74 2.90
C TYR A 297 4.81 3.93 1.79
N ASN A 298 5.14 4.21 0.55
CA ASN A 298 4.64 3.54 -0.64
C ASN A 298 5.80 3.03 -1.49
N CYS A 299 5.56 2.01 -2.30
CA CYS A 299 6.52 1.55 -3.29
C CYS A 299 5.84 0.95 -4.51
N GLU A 300 6.55 0.97 -5.62
CA GLU A 300 6.18 0.30 -6.85
C GLU A 300 7.40 -0.28 -7.57
N VAL A 301 7.24 -1.44 -8.19
CA VAL A 301 8.25 -2.08 -9.03
C VAL A 301 7.98 -1.73 -10.49
N SER A 302 9.02 -1.33 -11.23
CA SER A 302 8.90 -1.09 -12.66
C SER A 302 8.45 -2.35 -13.42
N GLN A 303 7.69 -2.17 -14.50
CA GLN A 303 7.12 -3.29 -15.26
C GLN A 303 8.19 -4.19 -15.89
N ASP A 304 9.40 -3.66 -16.12
CA ASP A 304 10.55 -4.45 -16.56
C ASP A 304 11.27 -5.20 -15.41
N GLY A 305 10.80 -5.05 -14.19
CA GLY A 305 11.30 -5.72 -12.99
C GLY A 305 12.69 -5.26 -12.50
N LYS A 306 13.20 -4.12 -13.00
CA LYS A 306 14.57 -3.70 -12.67
C LYS A 306 14.68 -2.79 -11.48
N TYR A 307 13.66 -1.94 -11.27
CA TYR A 307 13.71 -0.89 -10.27
C TYR A 307 12.55 -0.97 -9.29
N LEU A 308 12.85 -0.67 -8.04
CA LEU A 308 11.87 -0.39 -6.99
C LEU A 308 11.94 1.10 -6.66
N VAL A 309 10.83 1.81 -6.81
CA VAL A 309 10.70 3.21 -6.39
C VAL A 309 10.01 3.23 -5.05
N VAL A 310 10.57 3.94 -4.08
CA VAL A 310 10.06 4.02 -2.70
C VAL A 310 9.90 5.47 -2.29
N THR A 311 8.73 5.83 -1.77
CA THR A 311 8.49 7.15 -1.20
C THR A 311 8.89 7.18 0.27
N TYR A 312 9.63 8.21 0.69
CA TYR A 312 10.10 8.39 2.07
C TYR A 312 9.32 9.53 2.72
N LYS A 313 8.14 9.19 3.27
CA LYS A 313 7.19 10.17 3.85
C LYS A 313 7.84 11.04 4.93
N GLY A 314 8.66 10.45 5.80
CA GLY A 314 9.35 11.17 6.88
C GLY A 314 10.60 11.93 6.45
N ALA A 315 11.05 11.79 5.21
CA ALA A 315 12.27 12.44 4.71
C ALA A 315 12.01 13.43 3.56
N ALA A 316 10.77 13.52 3.05
CA ALA A 316 10.40 14.31 1.87
C ALA A 316 11.29 13.97 0.66
N LYS A 317 11.41 12.68 0.37
CA LYS A 317 12.27 12.16 -0.71
C LYS A 317 11.64 10.96 -1.39
N THR A 318 12.17 10.66 -2.57
CA THR A 318 11.90 9.43 -3.32
C THR A 318 13.21 8.72 -3.59
N GLY A 319 13.28 7.43 -3.27
CA GLY A 319 14.43 6.56 -3.55
C GLY A 319 14.16 5.63 -4.72
N VAL A 320 15.17 5.40 -5.56
CA VAL A 320 15.14 4.42 -6.66
C VAL A 320 16.18 3.35 -6.37
N TRP A 321 15.76 2.10 -6.33
CA TRP A 321 16.58 0.94 -6.03
C TRP A 321 16.73 0.05 -7.24
N ASP A 322 17.96 -0.31 -7.58
CA ASP A 322 18.24 -1.37 -8.55
C ASP A 322 18.04 -2.73 -7.87
N LEU A 323 17.05 -3.48 -8.32
CA LEU A 323 16.64 -4.75 -7.69
C LEU A 323 17.67 -5.86 -7.87
N LYS A 324 18.45 -5.82 -8.96
CA LYS A 324 19.50 -6.79 -9.20
C LYS A 324 20.65 -6.65 -8.21
N THR A 325 21.09 -5.42 -7.96
CA THR A 325 22.23 -5.13 -7.06
C THR A 325 21.81 -4.90 -5.63
N GLY A 326 20.54 -4.54 -5.38
CA GLY A 326 20.02 -4.15 -4.06
C GLY A 326 20.55 -2.79 -3.59
N LYS A 327 21.04 -1.94 -4.49
CA LYS A 327 21.57 -0.62 -4.17
C LYS A 327 20.58 0.47 -4.51
N GLU A 328 20.50 1.51 -3.66
CA GLU A 328 19.82 2.76 -3.98
C GLU A 328 20.67 3.51 -5.01
N VAL A 329 20.13 3.63 -6.24
CA VAL A 329 20.84 4.24 -7.39
C VAL A 329 20.50 5.70 -7.58
N ALA A 330 19.36 6.15 -7.03
CA ALA A 330 18.99 7.56 -6.99
C ALA A 330 18.18 7.87 -5.73
N LYS A 331 18.32 9.09 -5.24
CA LYS A 331 17.55 9.65 -4.14
C LYS A 331 17.24 11.11 -4.44
N LEU A 332 15.97 11.41 -4.65
CA LEU A 332 15.47 12.70 -5.09
C LEU A 332 14.78 13.41 -3.93
N LYS A 333 15.03 14.69 -3.76
CA LYS A 333 14.29 15.53 -2.82
C LYS A 333 12.99 15.96 -3.48
N ASN A 334 11.87 15.79 -2.79
CA ASN A 334 10.56 16.23 -3.26
C ASN A 334 10.26 17.69 -2.86
N SER A 335 9.39 18.35 -3.59
CA SER A 335 9.05 19.77 -3.39
C SER A 335 8.20 20.02 -2.15
N ARG A 336 7.48 19.00 -1.65
CA ARG A 336 6.61 19.09 -0.47
C ARG A 336 7.17 18.23 0.65
N LYS A 337 6.69 18.48 1.88
CA LYS A 337 7.18 17.79 3.09
C LYS A 337 6.71 16.35 3.21
N VAL A 338 5.57 16.02 2.63
CA VAL A 338 4.97 14.69 2.74
C VAL A 338 4.96 14.01 1.38
N THR A 339 5.87 13.05 1.18
CA THR A 339 5.90 12.20 -0.01
C THR A 339 4.98 11.00 0.22
N HIS A 340 4.01 10.76 -0.67
CA HIS A 340 2.95 9.80 -0.41
C HIS A 340 2.89 8.66 -1.44
N GLY A 341 2.12 8.83 -2.52
CA GLY A 341 1.90 7.81 -3.54
C GLY A 341 2.98 7.78 -4.61
N VAL A 342 3.14 6.65 -5.26
CA VAL A 342 3.96 6.49 -6.46
C VAL A 342 3.27 5.57 -7.45
N VAL A 343 3.36 5.90 -8.74
CA VAL A 343 2.99 5.03 -9.85
C VAL A 343 4.04 5.12 -10.94
N ILE A 344 4.37 4.00 -11.57
CA ILE A 344 5.36 3.92 -12.65
C ILE A 344 4.64 3.75 -13.99
N SER A 345 5.10 4.46 -15.02
CA SER A 345 4.55 4.32 -16.36
C SER A 345 4.67 2.87 -16.88
N PRO A 346 3.70 2.38 -17.68
CA PRO A 346 3.70 1.00 -18.17
C PRO A 346 4.95 0.61 -18.98
N ASP A 347 5.66 1.60 -19.54
CA ASP A 347 6.92 1.39 -20.26
C ASP A 347 8.17 1.53 -19.38
N SER A 348 7.99 1.65 -18.06
CA SER A 348 9.06 1.74 -17.05
C SER A 348 9.99 2.95 -17.20
N ARG A 349 9.55 4.02 -17.90
CA ARG A 349 10.39 5.19 -18.18
C ARG A 349 10.26 6.29 -17.14
N TYR A 350 9.11 6.42 -16.52
CA TYR A 350 8.79 7.51 -15.59
C TYR A 350 8.13 6.97 -14.33
N ALA A 351 8.41 7.61 -13.22
CA ALA A 351 7.68 7.45 -11.96
C ALA A 351 7.01 8.78 -11.62
N PHE A 352 5.72 8.73 -11.29
CA PHE A 352 4.93 9.87 -10.86
C PHE A 352 4.70 9.74 -9.36
N VAL A 353 5.03 10.79 -8.62
CA VAL A 353 5.00 10.79 -7.16
C VAL A 353 4.07 11.88 -6.67
N SER A 354 3.05 11.50 -5.89
CA SER A 354 2.20 12.48 -5.23
C SER A 354 2.88 13.00 -3.96
N VAL A 355 2.84 14.32 -3.77
CA VAL A 355 3.40 14.99 -2.60
C VAL A 355 2.36 15.92 -2.00
N GLU A 356 2.14 15.78 -0.69
CA GLU A 356 1.12 16.54 0.03
C GLU A 356 1.68 17.87 0.53
N GLY A 357 0.89 18.93 0.39
CA GLY A 357 1.13 20.20 1.07
C GLY A 357 0.76 20.11 2.55
N ILE A 358 1.20 21.09 3.34
CA ILE A 358 0.84 21.23 4.75
C ILE A 358 0.02 22.51 4.95
N GLY A 359 -1.14 22.39 5.57
CA GLY A 359 -2.06 23.50 5.80
C GLY A 359 -2.65 24.00 4.48
N LYS A 360 -2.31 25.23 4.05
CA LYS A 360 -2.82 25.84 2.81
C LYS A 360 -1.90 25.61 1.59
N GLU A 361 -0.78 24.92 1.78
CA GLU A 361 0.12 24.60 0.66
C GLU A 361 -0.54 23.52 -0.21
N PRO A 362 -0.71 23.75 -1.52
CA PRO A 362 -1.30 22.74 -2.38
C PRO A 362 -0.36 21.54 -2.54
N GLY A 363 -0.92 20.35 -2.69
CA GLY A 363 -0.19 19.16 -3.12
C GLY A 363 0.31 19.31 -4.57
N ALA A 364 1.14 18.35 -4.99
CA ALA A 364 1.65 18.28 -6.36
C ALA A 364 1.89 16.83 -6.79
N VAL A 365 2.08 16.63 -8.09
CA VAL A 365 2.62 15.40 -8.68
C VAL A 365 3.95 15.74 -9.34
N GLU A 366 4.98 14.94 -9.05
CA GLU A 366 6.35 15.07 -9.55
C GLU A 366 6.78 13.88 -10.38
#